data_08b67e14e5c1046ed5e3343ab0fa823b
#
_entry.id   08b67e14e5c1046ed5e3343ab0fa823b
#
_cell.length_a   1.000
_cell.length_b   1.000
_cell.length_c   1.000
_cell.angle_alpha   90.00
_cell.angle_beta   90.00
_cell.angle_gamma   90.00
#
_symmetry.space_group_name_H-M   'P 1'
#
loop_
_entity.id
_entity.type
_entity.pdbx_description
1 polymer ?
#
loop_
_entity_poly.entity_id
_entity_poly.type
_entity_poly.pdbx_seq_one_letter_code
_entity_poly.pdbx_strand_id
1 'polypeptide(L)'
;ARTYFARVGTDIITHLSKLSSIGEELDAEQRLQIFRDFFQADEPQCFPFDMKAFAKRGSSFKDWICPQSMEFSKDCFKINERYGRVLYMQDYASYVKDDMISELCDLSRDLMLSIDILPVPTDEAVREIQNRLLGVETNVTNWQRRQNANNNFSAIVPYDMELQRKETKEMLDDLTTRDQRMMFGILTMVHMADSKKQLDSDTESILSVARKHLCQMATLKWQQVDGLNTVLPYGIRKINALRTLTTESTAVLIPFHTQEIMQPGGIY
;
A
#
# COMPACT_ATOMS: atom_id res chain seq x y z
N ALA A 1 -8.67 26.48 -2.01
CA ALA A 1 -8.15 25.16 -2.43
C ALA A 1 -6.68 25.28 -2.87
N ARG A 2 -6.34 26.09 -3.89
CA ARG A 2 -4.97 26.16 -4.45
C ARG A 2 -3.89 26.52 -3.42
N THR A 3 -4.16 27.52 -2.57
CA THR A 3 -3.25 27.96 -1.48
C THR A 3 -3.04 26.86 -0.42
N TYR A 4 -4.08 26.07 -0.14
CA TYR A 4 -4.00 24.95 0.81
C TYR A 4 -3.07 23.87 0.27
N PHE A 5 -3.25 23.44 -0.97
CA PHE A 5 -2.40 22.40 -1.58
C PHE A 5 -0.94 22.86 -1.71
N ALA A 6 -0.69 24.11 -2.09
CA ALA A 6 0.66 24.66 -2.16
C ALA A 6 1.36 24.61 -0.78
N ARG A 7 0.63 24.94 0.32
CA ARG A 7 1.16 24.84 1.68
C ARG A 7 1.49 23.39 2.05
N VAL A 8 0.58 22.45 1.79
CA VAL A 8 0.81 21.02 2.08
C VAL A 8 2.02 20.50 1.29
N GLY A 9 2.16 20.87 0.00
CA GLY A 9 3.33 20.51 -0.80
C GLY A 9 4.63 21.04 -0.18
N THR A 10 4.66 22.32 0.22
CA THR A 10 5.82 22.92 0.88
C THR A 10 6.15 22.21 2.21
N ASP A 11 5.15 21.87 3.02
CA ASP A 11 5.34 21.16 4.28
C ASP A 11 5.95 19.77 4.05
N ILE A 12 5.46 19.01 3.06
CA ILE A 12 6.00 17.69 2.69
C ILE A 12 7.45 17.81 2.23
N ILE A 13 7.76 18.74 1.31
CA ILE A 13 9.14 18.97 0.83
C ILE A 13 10.07 19.33 1.99
N THR A 14 9.60 20.16 2.93
CA THR A 14 10.37 20.53 4.12
C THR A 14 10.67 19.33 5.01
N HIS A 15 9.70 18.42 5.19
CA HIS A 15 9.92 17.19 5.95
C HIS A 15 10.88 16.24 5.26
N LEU A 16 10.78 16.06 3.94
CA LEU A 16 11.71 15.25 3.16
C LEU A 16 13.14 15.80 3.22
N SER A 17 13.30 17.14 3.16
CA SER A 17 14.61 17.79 3.28
C SER A 17 15.29 17.53 4.62
N LYS A 18 14.51 17.41 5.73
CA LYS A 18 15.03 17.02 7.05
C LYS A 18 15.60 15.59 7.07
N LEU A 19 15.12 14.73 6.17
CA LEU A 19 15.62 13.37 5.97
C LEU A 19 16.73 13.31 4.92
N SER A 20 17.34 14.44 4.56
CA SER A 20 18.35 14.56 3.49
C SER A 20 17.85 14.06 2.13
N SER A 21 16.55 14.06 1.91
CA SER A 21 15.90 13.68 0.66
C SER A 21 15.46 14.92 -0.12
N ILE A 22 15.53 14.83 -1.45
CA ILE A 22 15.10 15.92 -2.34
C ILE A 22 13.68 15.59 -2.81
N GLY A 23 12.73 16.47 -2.50
CA GLY A 23 11.35 16.38 -2.99
C GLY A 23 11.07 17.43 -4.06
N GLU A 24 10.44 17.04 -5.15
CA GLU A 24 10.01 17.93 -6.23
C GLU A 24 8.52 17.75 -6.51
N GLU A 25 7.81 18.86 -6.70
CA GLU A 25 6.40 18.84 -7.10
C GLU A 25 6.33 18.68 -8.63
N LEU A 26 5.67 17.60 -9.07
CA LEU A 26 5.50 17.34 -10.50
C LEU A 26 4.46 18.29 -11.11
N ASP A 27 4.77 18.83 -12.27
CA ASP A 27 3.81 19.57 -13.06
C ASP A 27 2.81 18.64 -13.79
N ALA A 28 1.84 19.24 -14.50
CA ALA A 28 0.82 18.48 -15.21
C ALA A 28 1.38 17.61 -16.33
N GLU A 29 2.42 18.09 -17.03
CA GLU A 29 3.03 17.38 -18.16
C GLU A 29 3.84 16.18 -17.66
N GLN A 30 4.63 16.35 -16.58
CA GLN A 30 5.36 15.27 -15.91
C GLN A 30 4.42 14.18 -15.38
N ARG A 31 3.28 14.56 -14.78
CA ARG A 31 2.28 13.58 -14.34
C ARG A 31 1.66 12.82 -15.49
N LEU A 32 1.35 13.49 -16.60
CA LEU A 32 0.82 12.82 -17.77
C LEU A 32 1.84 11.86 -18.39
N GLN A 33 3.15 12.19 -18.31
CA GLN A 33 4.23 11.31 -18.75
C GLN A 33 4.22 9.99 -17.97
N ILE A 34 4.07 10.02 -16.64
CA ILE A 34 3.99 8.80 -15.82
C ILE A 34 2.85 7.88 -16.29
N PHE A 35 1.67 8.46 -16.58
CA PHE A 35 0.55 7.67 -17.09
C PHE A 35 0.83 7.10 -18.49
N ARG A 36 1.45 7.88 -19.35
CA ARG A 36 1.83 7.41 -20.69
C ARG A 36 2.82 6.25 -20.59
N ASP A 37 3.87 6.40 -19.79
CA ASP A 37 4.90 5.36 -19.61
C ASP A 37 4.31 4.06 -19.09
N PHE A 38 3.26 4.13 -18.27
CA PHE A 38 2.54 2.95 -17.81
C PHE A 38 1.63 2.34 -18.90
N PHE A 39 0.81 3.16 -19.58
CA PHE A 39 -0.21 2.67 -20.51
C PHE A 39 0.31 2.37 -21.91
N GLN A 40 1.40 2.99 -22.31
CA GLN A 40 2.00 2.90 -23.65
C GLN A 40 3.50 2.61 -23.58
N ALA A 41 3.93 1.75 -22.66
CA ALA A 41 5.33 1.40 -22.44
C ALA A 41 6.03 0.87 -23.69
N ASP A 42 5.29 0.21 -24.58
CA ASP A 42 5.81 -0.42 -25.79
C ASP A 42 5.84 0.54 -27.01
N GLU A 43 5.25 1.73 -26.88
CA GLU A 43 5.20 2.69 -27.99
C GLU A 43 6.36 3.70 -27.88
N PRO A 44 7.14 3.88 -28.94
CA PRO A 44 8.20 4.88 -28.95
C PRO A 44 7.61 6.27 -28.74
N GLN A 45 8.29 7.09 -27.93
CA GLN A 45 7.91 8.49 -27.74
C GLN A 45 8.09 9.26 -29.06
N CYS A 46 7.02 9.39 -29.82
CA CYS A 46 7.08 10.10 -31.09
C CYS A 46 7.21 11.62 -30.92
N PHE A 47 6.66 12.21 -29.86
CA PHE A 47 6.68 13.66 -29.63
C PHE A 47 6.56 13.97 -28.12
N PRO A 48 7.24 15.02 -27.62
CA PRO A 48 6.98 15.55 -26.29
C PRO A 48 5.55 16.08 -26.21
N PHE A 49 4.92 15.93 -25.06
CA PHE A 49 3.58 16.46 -24.83
C PHE A 49 3.63 17.99 -24.74
N ASP A 50 2.87 18.66 -25.58
CA ASP A 50 2.63 20.11 -25.51
C ASP A 50 1.12 20.35 -25.41
N MET A 51 0.66 20.71 -24.21
CA MET A 51 -0.75 20.94 -23.92
C MET A 51 -1.37 22.01 -24.85
N LYS A 52 -0.62 23.05 -25.22
CA LYS A 52 -1.11 24.13 -26.10
C LYS A 52 -1.26 23.64 -27.55
N ALA A 53 -0.33 22.85 -28.03
CA ALA A 53 -0.38 22.25 -29.36
C ALA A 53 -1.53 21.24 -29.47
N PHE A 54 -1.74 20.39 -28.45
CA PHE A 54 -2.87 19.46 -28.39
C PHE A 54 -4.22 20.19 -28.38
N ALA A 55 -4.37 21.21 -27.52
CA ALA A 55 -5.59 22.01 -27.46
C ALA A 55 -5.91 22.69 -28.79
N LYS A 56 -4.92 23.22 -29.51
CA LYS A 56 -5.10 23.81 -30.83
C LYS A 56 -5.56 22.84 -31.90
N ARG A 57 -5.17 21.57 -31.80
CA ARG A 57 -5.58 20.47 -32.70
C ARG A 57 -6.96 19.90 -32.35
N GLY A 58 -7.58 20.35 -31.26
CA GLY A 58 -8.82 19.76 -30.75
C GLY A 58 -8.66 18.37 -30.11
N SER A 59 -7.43 17.93 -29.88
CA SER A 59 -7.12 16.66 -29.21
C SER A 59 -7.15 16.81 -27.69
N SER A 60 -7.51 15.75 -27.01
CA SER A 60 -7.48 15.66 -25.54
C SER A 60 -6.16 15.05 -25.07
N PHE A 61 -5.71 15.40 -23.86
CA PHE A 61 -4.61 14.69 -23.21
C PHE A 61 -4.87 13.18 -23.08
N LYS A 62 -6.13 12.77 -23.05
CA LYS A 62 -6.53 11.36 -23.05
C LYS A 62 -6.06 10.62 -24.30
N ASP A 63 -6.12 11.27 -25.45
CA ASP A 63 -5.67 10.68 -26.73
C ASP A 63 -4.17 10.39 -26.73
N TRP A 64 -3.42 11.05 -25.84
CA TRP A 64 -2.00 10.86 -25.70
C TRP A 64 -1.62 9.75 -24.68
N ILE A 65 -2.49 9.49 -23.68
CA ILE A 65 -2.21 8.54 -22.59
C ILE A 65 -2.92 7.20 -22.80
N CYS A 66 -4.13 7.21 -23.38
CA CYS A 66 -4.96 6.00 -23.45
C CYS A 66 -4.30 4.91 -24.30
N PRO A 67 -4.28 3.68 -23.81
CA PRO A 67 -3.82 2.53 -24.58
C PRO A 67 -4.82 2.22 -25.71
N GLN A 68 -4.38 1.46 -26.72
CA GLN A 68 -5.23 1.04 -27.84
C GLN A 68 -6.29 0.03 -27.41
N SER A 69 -5.97 -0.82 -26.43
CA SER A 69 -6.89 -1.82 -25.90
C SER A 69 -6.69 -2.07 -24.41
N MET A 70 -7.78 -2.33 -23.72
CA MET A 70 -7.77 -2.76 -22.31
C MET A 70 -8.80 -3.86 -22.11
N GLU A 71 -8.37 -4.99 -21.58
CA GLU A 71 -9.24 -6.12 -21.25
C GLU A 71 -9.05 -6.50 -19.79
N PHE A 72 -10.15 -6.63 -19.05
CA PHE A 72 -10.11 -7.02 -17.64
C PHE A 72 -10.70 -8.40 -17.44
N SER A 73 -9.98 -9.26 -16.75
CA SER A 73 -10.38 -10.61 -16.38
C SER A 73 -10.57 -10.71 -14.85
N LYS A 74 -10.85 -11.93 -14.38
CA LYS A 74 -11.10 -12.19 -12.96
C LYS A 74 -9.93 -11.79 -12.07
N ASP A 75 -8.68 -12.08 -12.47
CA ASP A 75 -7.48 -12.00 -11.64
C ASP A 75 -6.31 -11.30 -12.32
N CYS A 76 -6.51 -10.82 -13.52
CA CYS A 76 -5.52 -10.08 -14.31
C CYS A 76 -6.22 -9.15 -15.31
N PHE A 77 -5.43 -8.32 -15.96
CA PHE A 77 -5.88 -7.49 -17.08
C PHE A 77 -4.83 -7.52 -18.19
N LYS A 78 -5.22 -7.08 -19.39
CA LYS A 78 -4.33 -6.89 -20.53
C LYS A 78 -4.44 -5.45 -21.00
N ILE A 79 -3.31 -4.78 -21.19
CA ILE A 79 -3.19 -3.46 -21.78
C ILE A 79 -2.31 -3.60 -23.01
N ASN A 80 -2.86 -3.31 -24.19
CA ASN A 80 -2.24 -3.61 -25.48
C ASN A 80 -1.80 -5.08 -25.53
N GLU A 81 -0.51 -5.37 -25.67
CA GLU A 81 0.01 -6.75 -25.67
C GLU A 81 0.50 -7.23 -24.29
N ARG A 82 0.59 -6.37 -23.29
CA ARG A 82 1.13 -6.70 -21.97
C ARG A 82 0.04 -7.12 -20.99
N TYR A 83 0.39 -8.07 -20.14
CA TYR A 83 -0.47 -8.57 -19.05
C TYR A 83 -0.12 -7.86 -17.75
N GLY A 84 -1.15 -7.54 -16.95
CA GLY A 84 -0.97 -6.93 -15.65
C GLY A 84 -1.83 -7.59 -14.58
N ARG A 85 -1.38 -7.45 -13.33
CA ARG A 85 -2.10 -7.97 -12.16
C ARG A 85 -1.95 -7.02 -10.98
N VAL A 86 -3.06 -6.76 -10.31
CA VAL A 86 -3.05 -5.99 -9.07
C VAL A 86 -3.11 -6.93 -7.88
N LEU A 87 -2.18 -6.72 -6.96
CA LEU A 87 -2.08 -7.37 -5.67
C LEU A 87 -2.35 -6.35 -4.56
N TYR A 88 -2.76 -6.82 -3.40
CA TYR A 88 -2.89 -5.99 -2.21
C TYR A 88 -2.36 -6.74 -0.99
N MET A 89 -1.93 -6.00 0.01
CA MET A 89 -1.55 -6.57 1.30
C MET A 89 -2.81 -6.93 2.07
N GLN A 90 -3.03 -8.23 2.24
CA GLN A 90 -4.18 -8.77 2.95
C GLN A 90 -3.94 -8.78 4.44
N ASP A 91 -2.74 -9.16 4.86
CA ASP A 91 -2.37 -9.23 6.27
C ASP A 91 -0.91 -8.80 6.47
N TYR A 92 -0.66 -8.11 7.57
CA TYR A 92 0.66 -7.67 7.99
C TYR A 92 1.15 -8.52 9.14
N ALA A 93 2.46 -8.76 9.23
CA ALA A 93 3.06 -9.33 10.43
C ALA A 93 2.81 -8.39 11.62
N SER A 94 2.77 -8.95 12.83
CA SER A 94 2.68 -8.15 14.06
C SER A 94 3.85 -7.16 14.20
N TYR A 95 4.98 -7.49 13.59
CA TYR A 95 6.14 -6.62 13.44
C TYR A 95 6.63 -6.67 11.99
N VAL A 96 6.45 -5.59 11.25
CA VAL A 96 6.94 -5.45 9.87
C VAL A 96 8.37 -4.94 9.91
N LYS A 97 9.26 -5.54 9.12
CA LYS A 97 10.66 -5.10 8.99
C LYS A 97 10.82 -4.10 7.85
N ASP A 98 11.77 -3.20 8.01
CA ASP A 98 12.05 -2.11 7.06
C ASP A 98 12.46 -2.61 5.67
N ASP A 99 13.09 -3.78 5.59
CA ASP A 99 13.62 -4.37 4.36
C ASP A 99 12.54 -4.95 3.44
N MET A 100 11.31 -5.17 3.92
CA MET A 100 10.24 -5.75 3.11
C MET A 100 9.91 -4.90 1.87
N ILE A 101 9.70 -3.60 2.06
CA ILE A 101 9.34 -2.70 0.95
C ILE A 101 10.52 -2.56 -0.01
N SER A 102 11.74 -2.43 0.50
CA SER A 102 12.95 -2.39 -0.32
C SER A 102 13.07 -3.66 -1.16
N GLU A 103 12.91 -4.84 -0.56
CA GLU A 103 13.01 -6.12 -1.28
C GLU A 103 11.91 -6.28 -2.34
N LEU A 104 10.70 -5.76 -2.07
CA LEU A 104 9.63 -5.73 -3.09
C LEU A 104 9.95 -4.78 -4.25
N CYS A 105 10.57 -3.62 -3.96
CA CYS A 105 10.94 -2.64 -4.98
C CYS A 105 12.20 -3.04 -5.76
N ASP A 106 13.10 -3.82 -5.17
CA ASP A 106 14.33 -4.31 -5.80
C ASP A 106 14.10 -5.47 -6.77
N LEU A 107 12.88 -5.99 -6.85
CA LEU A 107 12.54 -6.97 -7.85
C LEU A 107 12.71 -6.35 -9.25
N SER A 108 13.53 -6.98 -10.11
CA SER A 108 13.76 -6.55 -11.50
C SER A 108 12.51 -6.79 -12.37
N ARG A 109 11.42 -6.10 -12.06
CA ARG A 109 10.10 -6.21 -12.68
C ARG A 109 9.51 -4.83 -12.92
N ASP A 110 8.67 -4.70 -13.92
CA ASP A 110 7.85 -3.51 -14.10
C ASP A 110 6.73 -3.52 -13.05
N LEU A 111 6.90 -2.77 -12.00
CA LEU A 111 5.94 -2.69 -10.91
C LEU A 111 5.70 -1.23 -10.47
N MET A 112 4.51 -1.00 -9.97
CA MET A 112 4.17 0.24 -9.27
C MET A 112 3.50 -0.12 -7.95
N LEU A 113 3.95 0.51 -6.88
CA LEU A 113 3.46 0.29 -5.52
C LEU A 113 2.79 1.56 -5.02
N SER A 114 1.64 1.43 -4.40
CA SER A 114 0.92 2.52 -3.74
C SER A 114 0.65 2.15 -2.28
N ILE A 115 0.86 3.11 -1.41
CA ILE A 115 0.52 3.02 0.02
C ILE A 115 -0.45 4.14 0.33
N ASP A 116 -1.70 3.77 0.58
CA ASP A 116 -2.75 4.72 0.97
C ASP A 116 -2.87 4.74 2.49
N ILE A 117 -2.73 5.91 3.09
CA ILE A 117 -2.74 6.11 4.54
C ILE A 117 -3.82 7.13 4.90
N LEU A 118 -4.74 6.72 5.78
CA LEU A 118 -5.81 7.57 6.29
C LEU A 118 -5.60 7.79 7.80
N PRO A 119 -5.17 8.97 8.21
CA PRO A 119 -5.06 9.30 9.62
C PRO A 119 -6.44 9.29 10.30
N VAL A 120 -6.51 8.75 11.51
CA VAL A 120 -7.71 8.76 12.34
C VAL A 120 -7.52 9.79 13.46
N PRO A 121 -8.49 10.69 13.74
CA PRO A 121 -8.43 11.59 14.87
C PRO A 121 -8.22 10.81 16.17
N THR A 122 -7.36 11.33 17.07
CA THR A 122 -6.92 10.58 18.26
C THR A 122 -8.07 10.20 19.18
N ASP A 123 -9.06 11.07 19.35
CA ASP A 123 -10.26 10.81 20.15
C ASP A 123 -11.16 9.71 19.55
N GLU A 124 -11.28 9.67 18.23
CA GLU A 124 -11.99 8.60 17.52
C GLU A 124 -11.21 7.28 17.60
N ALA A 125 -9.90 7.32 17.42
CA ALA A 125 -9.03 6.17 17.52
C ALA A 125 -9.11 5.49 18.90
N VAL A 126 -8.96 6.27 19.97
CA VAL A 126 -9.04 5.74 21.34
C VAL A 126 -10.41 5.13 21.61
N ARG A 127 -11.48 5.80 21.21
CA ARG A 127 -12.85 5.27 21.35
C ARG A 127 -13.07 3.96 20.58
N GLU A 128 -12.55 3.88 19.36
CA GLU A 128 -12.65 2.68 18.53
C GLU A 128 -11.93 1.49 19.18
N ILE A 129 -10.70 1.70 19.67
CA ILE A 129 -9.93 0.64 20.33
C ILE A 129 -10.54 0.25 21.68
N GLN A 130 -11.08 1.19 22.44
CA GLN A 130 -11.80 0.89 23.67
C GLN A 130 -13.04 0.03 23.40
N ASN A 131 -13.84 0.34 22.39
CA ASN A 131 -15.00 -0.46 21.99
C ASN A 131 -14.57 -1.85 21.53
N ARG A 132 -13.48 -1.96 20.79
CA ARG A 132 -12.91 -3.24 20.37
C ARG A 132 -12.45 -4.08 21.56
N LEU A 133 -11.78 -3.47 22.52
CA LEU A 133 -11.35 -4.13 23.75
C LEU A 133 -12.55 -4.64 24.56
N LEU A 134 -13.61 -3.82 24.70
CA LEU A 134 -14.84 -4.23 25.36
C LEU A 134 -15.48 -5.44 24.67
N GLY A 135 -15.48 -5.47 23.33
CA GLY A 135 -15.97 -6.61 22.56
C GLY A 135 -15.16 -7.89 22.83
N VAL A 136 -13.83 -7.78 22.83
CA VAL A 136 -12.92 -8.90 23.13
C VAL A 136 -13.13 -9.41 24.56
N GLU A 137 -13.18 -8.54 25.56
CA GLU A 137 -13.42 -8.91 26.97
C GLU A 137 -14.81 -9.58 27.14
N THR A 138 -15.80 -9.10 26.41
CA THR A 138 -17.15 -9.72 26.41
C THR A 138 -17.10 -11.13 25.81
N ASN A 139 -16.34 -11.35 24.74
CA ASN A 139 -16.19 -12.66 24.12
C ASN A 139 -15.49 -13.64 25.08
N VAL A 140 -14.42 -13.23 25.74
CA VAL A 140 -13.71 -14.02 26.75
C VAL A 140 -14.63 -14.39 27.89
N THR A 141 -15.39 -13.41 28.43
CA THR A 141 -16.36 -13.64 29.51
C THR A 141 -17.46 -14.61 29.11
N ASN A 142 -18.01 -14.47 27.91
CA ASN A 142 -19.04 -15.37 27.40
C ASN A 142 -18.50 -16.80 27.19
N TRP A 143 -17.26 -16.92 26.72
CA TRP A 143 -16.60 -18.21 26.60
C TRP A 143 -16.44 -18.87 27.97
N GLN A 144 -15.93 -18.15 28.97
CA GLN A 144 -15.78 -18.65 30.36
C GLN A 144 -17.12 -19.09 30.96
N ARG A 145 -18.20 -18.28 30.77
CA ARG A 145 -19.54 -18.62 31.23
C ARG A 145 -20.05 -19.94 30.61
N ARG A 146 -19.79 -20.16 29.33
CA ARG A 146 -20.15 -21.42 28.64
C ARG A 146 -19.37 -22.61 29.20
N GLN A 147 -18.07 -22.46 29.48
CA GLN A 147 -17.28 -23.52 30.08
C GLN A 147 -17.77 -23.85 31.48
N ASN A 148 -18.07 -22.86 32.31
CA ASN A 148 -18.61 -23.04 33.63
C ASN A 148 -19.99 -23.75 33.61
N ALA A 149 -20.85 -23.38 32.67
CA ALA A 149 -22.14 -24.06 32.49
C ALA A 149 -21.99 -25.55 32.09
N ASN A 150 -20.90 -25.91 31.46
CA ASN A 150 -20.54 -27.29 31.11
C ASN A 150 -19.72 -27.99 32.20
N ASN A 151 -19.65 -27.43 33.42
CA ASN A 151 -18.86 -27.92 34.54
C ASN A 151 -17.34 -28.04 34.29
N ASN A 152 -16.82 -27.27 33.32
CA ASN A 152 -15.40 -27.24 32.97
C ASN A 152 -14.72 -25.98 33.57
N PHE A 153 -14.60 -25.94 34.89
CA PHE A 153 -14.10 -24.77 35.64
C PHE A 153 -12.58 -24.52 35.47
N SER A 154 -11.84 -25.51 34.99
CA SER A 154 -10.38 -25.42 34.74
C SER A 154 -10.05 -25.13 33.28
N ALA A 155 -11.04 -24.79 32.46
CA ALA A 155 -10.82 -24.49 31.05
C ALA A 155 -9.95 -23.23 30.86
N ILE A 156 -8.84 -23.37 30.15
CA ILE A 156 -7.93 -22.27 29.80
C ILE A 156 -8.51 -21.53 28.62
N VAL A 157 -8.52 -20.20 28.68
CA VAL A 157 -8.95 -19.35 27.56
C VAL A 157 -8.15 -19.72 26.30
N PRO A 158 -8.78 -19.89 25.14
CA PRO A 158 -8.07 -20.18 23.89
C PRO A 158 -7.00 -19.14 23.61
N TYR A 159 -5.85 -19.60 23.13
CA TYR A 159 -4.69 -18.75 22.85
C TYR A 159 -5.04 -17.56 21.93
N ASP A 160 -5.84 -17.80 20.89
CA ASP A 160 -6.24 -16.75 19.94
C ASP A 160 -7.03 -15.61 20.59
N MET A 161 -7.91 -15.93 21.56
CA MET A 161 -8.66 -14.93 22.32
C MET A 161 -7.75 -14.14 23.27
N GLU A 162 -6.79 -14.80 23.91
CA GLU A 162 -5.83 -14.14 24.80
C GLU A 162 -4.85 -13.28 24.00
N LEU A 163 -4.41 -13.74 22.83
CA LEU A 163 -3.56 -12.96 21.93
C LEU A 163 -4.30 -11.71 21.44
N GLN A 164 -5.53 -11.85 20.95
CA GLN A 164 -6.36 -10.71 20.49
C GLN A 164 -6.60 -9.69 21.61
N ARG A 165 -6.82 -10.17 22.84
CA ARG A 165 -6.96 -9.32 24.03
C ARG A 165 -5.69 -8.55 24.32
N LYS A 166 -4.54 -9.21 24.29
CA LYS A 166 -3.22 -8.61 24.51
C LYS A 166 -2.90 -7.56 23.47
N GLU A 167 -3.03 -7.88 22.18
CA GLU A 167 -2.77 -6.95 21.07
C GLU A 167 -3.67 -5.71 21.13
N THR A 168 -4.96 -5.89 21.49
CA THR A 168 -5.88 -4.75 21.61
C THR A 168 -5.52 -3.84 22.78
N LYS A 169 -5.04 -4.41 23.90
CA LYS A 169 -4.54 -3.63 25.04
C LYS A 169 -3.26 -2.88 24.72
N GLU A 170 -2.30 -3.55 24.09
CA GLU A 170 -1.04 -2.95 23.65
C GLU A 170 -1.31 -1.76 22.71
N MET A 171 -2.24 -1.93 21.76
CA MET A 171 -2.63 -0.86 20.87
C MET A 171 -3.27 0.33 21.61
N LEU A 172 -4.10 0.07 22.64
CA LEU A 172 -4.66 1.14 23.48
C LEU A 172 -3.57 1.88 24.25
N ASP A 173 -2.61 1.16 24.80
CA ASP A 173 -1.46 1.73 25.51
C ASP A 173 -0.58 2.55 24.57
N ASP A 174 -0.34 2.10 23.34
CA ASP A 174 0.40 2.83 22.32
C ASP A 174 -0.26 4.19 22.01
N LEU A 175 -1.59 4.21 21.89
CA LEU A 175 -2.33 5.44 21.58
C LEU A 175 -2.42 6.41 22.77
N THR A 176 -2.40 5.90 24.01
CA THR A 176 -2.64 6.71 25.21
C THR A 176 -1.38 7.13 25.96
N THR A 177 -0.32 6.30 25.88
CA THR A 177 0.91 6.50 26.66
C THR A 177 2.16 6.71 25.83
N ARG A 178 2.22 6.15 24.60
CA ARG A 178 3.42 6.18 23.75
C ARG A 178 3.35 7.19 22.59
N ASP A 179 2.36 8.08 22.62
CA ASP A 179 2.13 9.12 21.58
C ASP A 179 2.03 8.58 20.16
N GLN A 180 1.67 7.30 20.01
CA GLN A 180 1.38 6.71 18.72
C GLN A 180 0.02 7.19 18.20
N ARG A 181 -0.13 7.23 16.88
CA ARG A 181 -1.41 7.57 16.23
C ARG A 181 -1.92 6.39 15.43
N MET A 182 -3.23 6.24 15.41
CA MET A 182 -3.89 5.23 14.59
C MET A 182 -4.09 5.75 13.17
N MET A 183 -3.83 4.88 12.23
CA MET A 183 -4.05 5.10 10.80
C MET A 183 -4.71 3.87 10.20
N PHE A 184 -5.54 4.08 9.18
CA PHE A 184 -5.92 2.99 8.29
C PHE A 184 -5.03 3.01 7.07
N GLY A 185 -4.44 1.88 6.74
CA GLY A 185 -3.54 1.75 5.61
C GLY A 185 -3.88 0.57 4.70
N ILE A 186 -3.54 0.71 3.44
CA ILE A 186 -3.52 -0.37 2.47
C ILE A 186 -2.30 -0.21 1.56
N LEU A 187 -1.60 -1.29 1.34
CA LEU A 187 -0.57 -1.40 0.33
C LEU A 187 -1.14 -2.16 -0.85
N THR A 188 -1.11 -1.54 -2.02
CA THR A 188 -1.50 -2.13 -3.29
C THR A 188 -0.33 -2.06 -4.27
N MET A 189 -0.23 -3.05 -5.14
CA MET A 189 0.84 -3.16 -6.12
C MET A 189 0.27 -3.65 -7.45
N VAL A 190 0.71 -3.05 -8.55
CA VAL A 190 0.51 -3.58 -9.89
C VAL A 190 1.86 -4.01 -10.45
N HIS A 191 1.91 -5.15 -11.11
CA HIS A 191 3.06 -5.56 -11.91
C HIS A 191 2.61 -5.97 -13.31
N MET A 192 3.52 -5.78 -14.28
CA MET A 192 3.28 -6.02 -15.69
C MET A 192 4.26 -7.08 -16.22
N ALA A 193 3.84 -7.83 -17.23
CA ALA A 193 4.67 -8.83 -17.90
C ALA A 193 4.25 -9.00 -19.37
N ASP A 194 5.15 -9.47 -20.21
CA ASP A 194 4.90 -9.65 -21.66
C ASP A 194 4.05 -10.89 -21.97
N SER A 195 3.94 -11.81 -21.02
CA SER A 195 3.11 -13.01 -21.17
C SER A 195 2.41 -13.37 -19.85
N LYS A 196 1.26 -14.04 -19.97
CA LYS A 196 0.53 -14.53 -18.80
C LYS A 196 1.35 -15.51 -17.96
N LYS A 197 2.16 -16.37 -18.60
CA LYS A 197 3.04 -17.31 -17.90
C LYS A 197 4.10 -16.58 -17.05
N GLN A 198 4.69 -15.52 -17.61
CA GLN A 198 5.63 -14.68 -16.90
C GLN A 198 4.92 -13.94 -15.75
N LEU A 199 3.73 -13.39 -16.00
CA LEU A 199 2.91 -12.73 -14.98
C LEU A 199 2.65 -13.65 -13.77
N ASP A 200 2.29 -14.91 -14.02
CA ASP A 200 2.03 -15.90 -12.98
C ASP A 200 3.31 -16.21 -12.17
N SER A 201 4.45 -16.39 -12.85
CA SER A 201 5.75 -16.62 -12.19
C SER A 201 6.19 -15.42 -11.37
N ASP A 202 5.99 -14.21 -11.87
CA ASP A 202 6.34 -12.96 -11.18
C ASP A 202 5.44 -12.73 -9.96
N THR A 203 4.14 -13.06 -10.08
CA THR A 203 3.22 -13.05 -8.95
C THR A 203 3.71 -13.96 -7.82
N GLU A 204 4.09 -15.19 -8.12
CA GLU A 204 4.59 -16.13 -7.10
C GLU A 204 5.88 -15.62 -6.44
N SER A 205 6.75 -14.97 -7.19
CA SER A 205 7.97 -14.34 -6.64
C SER A 205 7.61 -13.23 -5.65
N ILE A 206 6.69 -12.34 -6.00
CA ILE A 206 6.20 -11.26 -5.12
C ILE A 206 5.55 -11.84 -3.85
N LEU A 207 4.66 -12.83 -4.02
CA LEU A 207 4.02 -13.49 -2.87
C LEU A 207 5.03 -14.20 -1.97
N SER A 208 6.11 -14.74 -2.54
CA SER A 208 7.19 -15.37 -1.77
C SER A 208 7.96 -14.37 -0.92
N VAL A 209 8.25 -13.18 -1.45
CA VAL A 209 8.88 -12.09 -0.67
C VAL A 209 7.98 -11.68 0.49
N ALA A 210 6.69 -11.45 0.26
CA ALA A 210 5.76 -11.09 1.33
C ALA A 210 5.72 -12.19 2.42
N ARG A 211 5.64 -13.47 2.03
CA ARG A 211 5.64 -14.61 2.98
C ARG A 211 6.94 -14.70 3.80
N LYS A 212 8.09 -14.39 3.19
CA LYS A 212 9.38 -14.32 3.90
C LYS A 212 9.34 -13.33 5.07
N HIS A 213 8.60 -12.24 4.90
CA HIS A 213 8.39 -11.21 5.92
C HIS A 213 7.14 -11.45 6.78
N LEU A 214 6.58 -12.67 6.78
CA LEU A 214 5.37 -13.05 7.51
C LEU A 214 4.14 -12.19 7.16
N CYS A 215 4.17 -11.55 6.00
CA CYS A 215 3.05 -10.78 5.46
C CYS A 215 2.31 -11.62 4.41
N GLN A 216 1.03 -11.34 4.24
CA GLN A 216 0.20 -12.02 3.26
C GLN A 216 -0.30 -11.04 2.20
N MET A 217 0.19 -11.19 0.98
CA MET A 217 -0.36 -10.53 -0.18
C MET A 217 -1.33 -11.44 -0.93
N ALA A 218 -2.32 -10.85 -1.55
CA ALA A 218 -3.31 -11.57 -2.35
C ALA A 218 -3.61 -10.85 -3.67
N THR A 219 -3.97 -11.61 -4.69
CA THR A 219 -4.46 -11.07 -5.96
C THR A 219 -5.89 -10.56 -5.79
N LEU A 220 -6.18 -9.35 -6.26
CA LEU A 220 -7.54 -8.84 -6.34
C LEU A 220 -8.34 -9.69 -7.36
N LYS A 221 -9.47 -10.20 -6.93
CA LYS A 221 -10.39 -10.98 -7.80
C LYS A 221 -11.61 -10.14 -8.11
N TRP A 222 -11.91 -9.99 -9.41
CA TRP A 222 -13.03 -9.19 -9.94
C TRP A 222 -12.96 -7.69 -9.65
N GLN A 223 -11.86 -7.22 -9.08
CA GLN A 223 -11.60 -5.82 -8.71
C GLN A 223 -10.31 -5.28 -9.32
N GLN A 224 -9.87 -5.83 -10.44
CA GLN A 224 -8.63 -5.42 -11.10
C GLN A 224 -8.69 -3.95 -11.57
N VAL A 225 -9.85 -3.50 -12.06
CA VAL A 225 -10.07 -2.09 -12.45
C VAL A 225 -9.94 -1.16 -11.25
N ASP A 226 -10.61 -1.49 -10.14
CA ASP A 226 -10.59 -0.67 -8.93
C ASP A 226 -9.19 -0.68 -8.29
N GLY A 227 -8.51 -1.83 -8.33
CA GLY A 227 -7.14 -1.97 -7.91
C GLY A 227 -6.19 -1.12 -8.73
N LEU A 228 -6.27 -1.19 -10.04
CA LEU A 228 -5.44 -0.37 -10.94
C LEU A 228 -5.65 1.12 -10.70
N ASN A 229 -6.90 1.57 -10.55
CA ASN A 229 -7.20 2.96 -10.24
C ASN A 229 -6.68 3.39 -8.85
N THR A 230 -6.53 2.46 -7.91
CA THR A 230 -5.95 2.75 -6.59
C THR A 230 -4.43 2.88 -6.67
N VAL A 231 -3.76 2.01 -7.43
CA VAL A 231 -2.29 2.02 -7.55
C VAL A 231 -1.78 3.21 -8.34
N LEU A 232 -2.48 3.55 -9.42
CA LEU A 232 -2.06 4.67 -10.28
C LEU A 232 -2.19 6.01 -9.53
N PRO A 233 -1.29 6.99 -9.82
CA PRO A 233 -1.20 8.25 -9.09
C PRO A 233 -2.36 9.22 -9.40
N TYR A 234 -3.59 8.72 -9.39
CA TYR A 234 -4.81 9.53 -9.50
C TYR A 234 -5.19 10.20 -8.17
N GLY A 235 -4.66 9.72 -7.05
CA GLY A 235 -5.08 10.15 -5.71
C GLY A 235 -6.48 9.64 -5.35
N ILE A 236 -6.88 8.49 -5.89
CA ILE A 236 -8.20 7.88 -5.65
C ILE A 236 -8.00 6.46 -5.12
N ARG A 237 -8.54 6.18 -3.95
CA ARG A 237 -8.59 4.83 -3.40
C ARG A 237 -9.97 4.20 -3.65
N LYS A 238 -9.99 3.10 -4.38
CA LYS A 238 -11.22 2.34 -4.68
C LYS A 238 -11.29 0.99 -3.97
N ILE A 239 -10.15 0.50 -3.48
CA ILE A 239 -10.08 -0.74 -2.69
C ILE A 239 -10.28 -0.42 -1.21
N ASN A 240 -11.10 -1.21 -0.53
CA ASN A 240 -11.48 -0.99 0.86
C ASN A 240 -10.96 -2.10 1.81
N ALA A 241 -9.82 -2.70 1.51
CA ALA A 241 -9.15 -3.69 2.35
C ALA A 241 -8.18 -3.01 3.34
N LEU A 242 -8.69 -2.03 4.09
CA LEU A 242 -7.89 -1.26 5.04
C LEU A 242 -7.51 -2.09 6.26
N ARG A 243 -6.27 -1.88 6.75
CA ARG A 243 -5.76 -2.42 8.00
C ARG A 243 -5.44 -1.30 8.97
N THR A 244 -5.62 -1.57 10.24
CA THR A 244 -5.25 -0.65 11.31
C THR A 244 -3.73 -0.71 11.50
N LEU A 245 -3.09 0.45 11.43
CA LEU A 245 -1.66 0.63 11.60
C LEU A 245 -1.41 1.69 12.67
N THR A 246 -0.25 1.63 13.33
CA THR A 246 0.27 2.70 14.19
C THR A 246 1.23 3.59 13.39
N THR A 247 1.62 4.73 13.95
CA THR A 247 2.63 5.61 13.36
C THR A 247 3.93 4.84 13.09
N GLU A 248 4.37 4.01 14.03
CA GLU A 248 5.56 3.17 13.91
C GLU A 248 5.44 2.16 12.77
N SER A 249 4.35 1.40 12.73
CA SER A 249 4.11 0.43 11.65
C SER A 249 3.99 1.10 10.28
N THR A 250 3.49 2.33 10.22
CA THR A 250 3.38 3.10 8.98
C THR A 250 4.75 3.61 8.53
N ALA A 251 5.62 4.03 9.46
CA ALA A 251 6.96 4.52 9.14
C ALA A 251 7.81 3.44 8.47
N VAL A 252 7.66 2.19 8.87
CA VAL A 252 8.36 1.03 8.27
C VAL A 252 7.97 0.79 6.80
N LEU A 253 6.77 1.23 6.39
CA LEU A 253 6.33 1.08 4.99
C LEU A 253 6.94 2.14 4.05
N ILE A 254 7.67 3.13 4.57
CA ILE A 254 8.31 4.17 3.75
C ILE A 254 9.50 3.54 3.01
N PRO A 255 9.59 3.62 1.66
CA PRO A 255 10.61 2.94 0.87
C PRO A 255 11.95 3.70 0.85
N PHE A 256 12.31 4.38 1.94
CA PHE A 256 13.58 5.08 2.06
C PHE A 256 14.56 4.24 2.85
N HIS A 257 15.66 3.89 2.21
CA HIS A 257 16.81 3.28 2.87
C HIS A 257 18.08 4.02 2.48
N THR A 258 19.04 4.08 3.38
CA THR A 258 20.38 4.57 3.09
C THR A 258 21.08 3.59 2.16
N GLN A 259 21.45 4.03 0.96
CA GLN A 259 22.39 3.28 0.14
C GLN A 259 23.80 3.43 0.76
N GLU A 260 24.17 2.47 1.58
CA GLU A 260 25.59 2.31 1.93
C GLU A 260 26.29 1.59 0.77
N ILE A 261 27.20 2.28 0.12
CA ILE A 261 28.08 1.66 -0.88
C ILE A 261 29.11 0.82 -0.10
N MET A 262 28.76 -0.40 0.26
CA MET A 262 29.71 -1.39 0.71
C MET A 262 30.36 -2.04 -0.51
N GLN A 263 31.54 -1.56 -0.92
CA GLN A 263 32.44 -2.34 -1.77
C GLN A 263 33.27 -3.26 -0.88
N PRO A 264 33.08 -4.59 -0.89
CA PRO A 264 34.01 -5.52 -0.24
C PRO A 264 35.35 -5.41 -0.96
N GLY A 265 36.36 -4.83 -0.31
CA GLY A 265 37.69 -4.63 -0.85
C GLY A 265 38.05 -3.18 -1.20
N GLY A 266 37.25 -2.21 -0.82
CA GLY A 266 37.62 -0.79 -0.89
C GLY A 266 38.87 -0.53 -0.04
N ILE A 267 39.89 0.02 -0.68
CA ILE A 267 41.13 0.48 0.00
C ILE A 267 40.78 1.79 0.70
N TYR A 268 40.95 1.85 2.02
CA TYR A 268 40.89 3.07 2.82
C TYR A 268 42.13 3.90 2.61
#